data_178a46a6ea2c52901f1943399767aad9
#
_entry.id   178a46a6ea2c52901f1943399767aad9
#
_cell.length_a   1.000
_cell.length_b   1.000
_cell.length_c   1.000
_cell.angle_alpha   90.00
_cell.angle_beta   90.00
_cell.angle_gamma   90.00
#
_symmetry.space_group_name_H-M   'P 1'
#
loop_
_entity.id
_entity.type
_entity.pdbx_description
1 polymer ?
#
loop_
_entity_poly.entity_id
_entity_poly.type
_entity_poly.pdbx_seq_one_letter_code
_entity_poly.pdbx_strand_id
1 'polypeptide(L)'
;MSQNNNIAPSLFDDGQIGAGSLPQPTKNTQATNLVDLLHDGFYIVFLLRNQYVPENADRFKEKILDLLNRFEHQAKKLQFSAEDIQDAKYAYCALLDETIVTQQDPSFFNLQNHWLISPLQLTLFGSQLAGYRFFEFLELIRARGKERLASLEVYHYCL
;
A
#
# COMPACT_ATOMS: atom_id res chain seq x y z
N MET A 1 16.88 -6.07 -37.02
CA MET A 1 16.92 -5.27 -35.76
C MET A 1 15.56 -5.39 -35.07
N SER A 2 15.44 -6.29 -34.15
CA SER A 2 14.21 -6.54 -33.42
C SER A 2 14.20 -5.67 -32.19
N GLN A 3 13.32 -4.68 -32.16
CA GLN A 3 13.02 -3.91 -30.95
C GLN A 3 12.10 -4.75 -30.09
N ASN A 4 12.62 -5.27 -28.97
CA ASN A 4 11.82 -5.85 -27.91
C ASN A 4 11.12 -4.70 -27.17
N ASN A 5 9.88 -4.41 -27.55
CA ASN A 5 8.98 -3.62 -26.72
C ASN A 5 8.52 -4.50 -25.55
N ASN A 6 9.26 -4.41 -24.47
CA ASN A 6 8.83 -4.99 -23.19
C ASN A 6 7.81 -4.05 -22.56
N ILE A 7 6.55 -4.18 -23.01
CA ILE A 7 5.43 -3.45 -22.40
C ILE A 7 5.09 -4.19 -21.11
N ALA A 8 5.46 -3.60 -19.99
CA ALA A 8 5.05 -4.11 -18.68
C ALA A 8 3.51 -4.07 -18.57
N PRO A 9 2.87 -5.13 -18.03
CA PRO A 9 1.41 -5.13 -17.86
C PRO A 9 0.98 -4.01 -16.95
N SER A 10 0.07 -3.17 -17.42
CA SER A 10 -0.56 -2.13 -16.60
C SER A 10 -1.37 -2.79 -15.49
N LEU A 11 -1.07 -2.45 -14.24
CA LEU A 11 -1.77 -2.95 -13.05
C LEU A 11 -3.27 -2.59 -13.05
N PHE A 12 -3.68 -1.73 -13.99
CA PHE A 12 -4.99 -1.09 -13.96
C PHE A 12 -5.68 -1.05 -15.34
N ASP A 13 -5.21 -1.87 -16.27
CA ASP A 13 -5.87 -1.99 -17.57
C ASP A 13 -6.96 -3.06 -17.48
N ASP A 14 -8.23 -2.65 -17.69
CA ASP A 14 -9.38 -3.54 -17.75
C ASP A 14 -9.52 -4.21 -19.14
N GLY A 15 -8.51 -4.12 -20.00
CA GLY A 15 -8.46 -4.72 -21.33
C GLY A 15 -7.92 -6.15 -21.31
N GLN A 16 -8.71 -7.06 -21.84
CA GLN A 16 -8.50 -8.50 -22.04
C GLN A 16 -7.03 -8.92 -22.18
N ILE A 17 -6.52 -9.65 -21.20
CA ILE A 17 -5.25 -10.38 -21.31
C ILE A 17 -5.52 -11.66 -22.08
N GLY A 18 -4.98 -11.73 -23.32
CA GLY A 18 -4.94 -12.96 -24.09
C GLY A 18 -4.16 -14.06 -23.36
N ALA A 19 -4.63 -15.28 -23.50
CA ALA A 19 -4.22 -16.51 -22.85
C ALA A 19 -2.70 -16.72 -22.75
N GLY A 20 -2.14 -16.32 -21.62
CA GLY A 20 -0.88 -16.78 -21.06
C GLY A 20 -1.11 -16.82 -19.56
N SER A 21 -1.47 -18.00 -19.05
CA SER A 21 -1.84 -18.18 -17.65
C SER A 21 -0.67 -17.86 -16.73
N LEU A 22 -0.67 -16.63 -16.17
CA LEU A 22 -0.03 -16.39 -14.89
C LEU A 22 -0.71 -17.33 -13.87
N PRO A 23 0.03 -17.94 -12.95
CA PRO A 23 -0.57 -18.75 -11.91
C PRO A 23 -1.60 -17.88 -11.19
N GLN A 24 -2.86 -18.23 -11.35
CA GLN A 24 -3.96 -17.65 -10.58
C GLN A 24 -3.61 -17.87 -9.11
N PRO A 25 -3.67 -16.84 -8.25
CA PRO A 25 -3.59 -17.09 -6.83
C PRO A 25 -4.70 -18.08 -6.49
N THR A 26 -4.31 -19.23 -5.98
CA THR A 26 -5.24 -20.28 -5.57
C THR A 26 -6.26 -19.66 -4.63
N LYS A 27 -7.52 -19.61 -5.09
CA LYS A 27 -8.65 -19.22 -4.27
C LYS A 27 -8.74 -20.22 -3.12
N ASN A 28 -8.14 -19.90 -1.99
CA ASN A 28 -8.47 -20.38 -0.65
C ASN A 28 -7.37 -20.14 0.40
N THR A 29 -6.66 -19.03 0.34
CA THR A 29 -5.95 -18.60 1.55
C THR A 29 -6.91 -17.66 2.27
N GLN A 30 -7.61 -18.16 3.31
CA GLN A 30 -8.29 -17.27 4.24
C GLN A 30 -7.23 -16.35 4.82
N ALA A 31 -7.38 -15.05 4.61
CA ALA A 31 -6.52 -14.07 5.22
C ALA A 31 -6.51 -14.31 6.74
N THR A 32 -5.35 -14.57 7.31
CA THR A 32 -5.21 -14.94 8.72
C THR A 32 -4.75 -13.77 9.58
N ASN A 33 -4.18 -12.74 8.95
CA ASN A 33 -3.65 -11.56 9.63
C ASN A 33 -3.84 -10.28 8.79
N LEU A 34 -3.54 -9.12 9.39
CA LEU A 34 -3.68 -7.82 8.71
C LEU A 34 -2.69 -7.65 7.55
N VAL A 35 -1.52 -8.30 7.61
CA VAL A 35 -0.53 -8.29 6.52
C VAL A 35 -1.09 -8.94 5.26
N ASP A 36 -1.76 -10.10 5.42
CA ASP A 36 -2.40 -10.78 4.29
C ASP A 36 -3.46 -9.91 3.62
N LEU A 37 -4.23 -9.15 4.40
CA LEU A 37 -5.24 -8.23 3.87
C LEU A 37 -4.63 -7.04 3.12
N LEU A 38 -3.38 -6.66 3.44
CA LEU A 38 -2.63 -5.60 2.78
C LEU A 38 -1.70 -6.11 1.67
N HIS A 39 -1.75 -7.40 1.34
CA HIS A 39 -0.85 -8.02 0.36
C HIS A 39 -0.80 -7.25 -0.98
N ASP A 40 -1.96 -6.90 -1.54
CA ASP A 40 -2.03 -6.14 -2.79
C ASP A 40 -1.40 -4.74 -2.64
N GLY A 41 -1.55 -4.14 -1.48
CA GLY A 41 -0.91 -2.87 -1.14
C GLY A 41 0.62 -2.98 -1.11
N PHE A 42 1.16 -4.01 -0.48
CA PHE A 42 2.60 -4.25 -0.47
C PHE A 42 3.15 -4.57 -1.86
N TYR A 43 2.36 -5.26 -2.69
CA TYR A 43 2.73 -5.49 -4.09
C TYR A 43 2.82 -4.17 -4.89
N ILE A 44 1.91 -3.23 -4.65
CA ILE A 44 1.99 -1.89 -5.25
C ILE A 44 3.28 -1.17 -4.84
N VAL A 45 3.64 -1.21 -3.55
CA VAL A 45 4.91 -0.65 -3.06
C VAL A 45 6.11 -1.30 -3.75
N PHE A 46 6.10 -2.62 -3.89
CA PHE A 46 7.14 -3.35 -4.63
C PHE A 46 7.25 -2.87 -6.07
N LEU A 47 6.15 -2.69 -6.78
CA LEU A 47 6.14 -2.21 -8.16
C LEU A 47 6.71 -0.80 -8.28
N LEU A 48 6.30 0.13 -7.41
CA LEU A 48 6.85 1.49 -7.37
C LEU A 48 8.36 1.50 -7.15
N ARG A 49 8.85 0.66 -6.23
CA ARG A 49 10.30 0.49 -5.97
C ARG A 49 11.05 -0.12 -7.16
N ASN A 50 10.35 -0.84 -8.04
CA ASN A 50 10.88 -1.38 -9.29
C ASN A 50 10.57 -0.50 -10.51
N GLN A 51 10.38 0.80 -10.30
CA GLN A 51 10.24 1.81 -11.34
C GLN A 51 8.96 1.72 -12.19
N TYR A 52 7.91 1.05 -11.70
CA TYR A 52 6.59 1.08 -12.33
C TYR A 52 5.86 2.35 -11.94
N VAL A 53 5.72 3.29 -12.89
CA VAL A 53 5.07 4.58 -12.68
C VAL A 53 3.62 4.51 -13.14
N PRO A 54 2.64 4.84 -12.28
CA PRO A 54 1.24 4.96 -12.70
C PRO A 54 1.05 6.07 -13.73
N GLU A 55 0.31 5.78 -14.79
CA GLU A 55 0.05 6.76 -15.87
C GLU A 55 -0.77 7.96 -15.42
N ASN A 56 -1.69 7.76 -14.50
CA ASN A 56 -2.58 8.79 -13.98
C ASN A 56 -2.56 8.82 -12.45
N ALA A 57 -2.09 9.93 -11.88
CA ALA A 57 -1.93 10.07 -10.43
C ALA A 57 -3.26 10.11 -9.67
N ASP A 58 -4.31 10.77 -10.22
CA ASP A 58 -5.63 10.82 -9.59
C ASP A 58 -6.27 9.45 -9.52
N ARG A 59 -6.31 8.75 -10.64
CA ARG A 59 -6.86 7.39 -10.75
C ARG A 59 -6.08 6.40 -9.87
N PHE A 60 -4.77 6.56 -9.80
CA PHE A 60 -3.95 5.74 -8.90
C PHE A 60 -4.33 5.97 -7.45
N LYS A 61 -4.48 7.22 -7.03
CA LYS A 61 -4.89 7.58 -5.66
C LYS A 61 -6.28 7.04 -5.31
N GLU A 62 -7.25 7.16 -6.20
CA GLU A 62 -8.59 6.58 -6.02
C GLU A 62 -8.51 5.07 -5.78
N LYS A 63 -7.71 4.34 -6.56
CA LYS A 63 -7.53 2.89 -6.39
C LYS A 63 -6.86 2.53 -5.06
N ILE A 64 -5.93 3.34 -4.57
CA ILE A 64 -5.35 3.15 -3.23
C ILE A 64 -6.40 3.37 -2.15
N LEU A 65 -7.24 4.40 -2.27
CA LEU A 65 -8.32 4.65 -1.31
C LEU A 65 -9.33 3.50 -1.30
N ASP A 66 -9.69 2.96 -2.46
CA ASP A 66 -10.57 1.78 -2.57
C ASP A 66 -9.93 0.53 -1.95
N LEU A 67 -8.63 0.32 -2.14
CA LEU A 67 -7.90 -0.77 -1.50
C LEU A 67 -7.97 -0.65 0.03
N LEU A 68 -7.73 0.54 0.58
CA LEU A 68 -7.80 0.79 2.02
C LEU A 68 -9.21 0.62 2.59
N ASN A 69 -10.23 1.01 1.85
CA ASN A 69 -11.63 0.79 2.24
C ASN A 69 -11.97 -0.72 2.27
N ARG A 70 -11.53 -1.48 1.27
CA ARG A 70 -11.69 -2.94 1.25
C ARG A 70 -10.94 -3.61 2.39
N PHE A 71 -9.71 -3.19 2.65
CA PHE A 71 -8.91 -3.65 3.79
C PHE A 71 -9.66 -3.46 5.11
N GLU A 72 -10.14 -2.24 5.38
CA GLU A 72 -10.87 -1.92 6.61
C GLU A 72 -12.13 -2.76 6.76
N HIS A 73 -12.89 -2.92 5.67
CA HIS A 73 -14.11 -3.72 5.67
C HIS A 73 -13.84 -5.22 5.96
N GLN A 74 -12.82 -5.78 5.33
CA GLN A 74 -12.41 -7.18 5.54
C GLN A 74 -11.85 -7.41 6.95
N ALA A 75 -11.03 -6.49 7.45
CA ALA A 75 -10.47 -6.55 8.78
C ALA A 75 -11.57 -6.50 9.86
N LYS A 76 -12.59 -5.66 9.68
CA LYS A 76 -13.78 -5.62 10.54
C LYS A 76 -14.55 -6.94 10.52
N LYS A 77 -14.73 -7.55 9.36
CA LYS A 77 -15.38 -8.88 9.24
C LYS A 77 -14.62 -9.97 9.99
N LEU A 78 -13.30 -9.89 10.03
CA LEU A 78 -12.43 -10.81 10.75
C LEU A 78 -12.27 -10.43 12.23
N GLN A 79 -13.02 -9.43 12.69
CA GLN A 79 -13.09 -9.00 14.10
C GLN A 79 -11.77 -8.46 14.67
N PHE A 80 -10.89 -7.91 13.83
CA PHE A 80 -9.76 -7.13 14.32
C PHE A 80 -10.26 -5.87 15.05
N SER A 81 -9.51 -5.44 16.06
CA SER A 81 -9.87 -4.22 16.81
C SER A 81 -9.80 -2.98 15.90
N ALA A 82 -10.65 -1.99 16.16
CA ALA A 82 -10.62 -0.73 15.43
C ALA A 82 -9.25 -0.04 15.53
N GLU A 83 -8.59 -0.17 16.67
CA GLU A 83 -7.26 0.36 16.94
C GLU A 83 -6.21 -0.31 16.04
N ASP A 84 -6.21 -1.66 15.95
CA ASP A 84 -5.28 -2.39 15.08
C ASP A 84 -5.49 -2.09 13.60
N ILE A 85 -6.75 -1.97 13.17
CA ILE A 85 -7.08 -1.61 11.80
C ILE A 85 -6.55 -0.21 11.46
N GLN A 86 -6.74 0.76 12.34
CA GLN A 86 -6.28 2.14 12.10
C GLN A 86 -4.76 2.25 12.12
N ASP A 87 -4.08 1.56 13.03
CA ASP A 87 -2.63 1.55 13.11
C ASP A 87 -2.00 0.88 11.88
N ALA A 88 -2.54 -0.26 11.44
CA ALA A 88 -2.08 -0.93 10.23
C ALA A 88 -2.29 -0.06 8.97
N LYS A 89 -3.45 0.57 8.86
CA LYS A 89 -3.77 1.51 7.79
C LYS A 89 -2.81 2.71 7.78
N TYR A 90 -2.51 3.26 8.95
CA TYR A 90 -1.56 4.36 9.09
C TYR A 90 -0.15 3.95 8.65
N ALA A 91 0.35 2.80 9.13
CA ALA A 91 1.68 2.30 8.78
C ALA A 91 1.83 2.10 7.27
N TYR A 92 0.82 1.52 6.62
CA TYR A 92 0.83 1.34 5.17
C TYR A 92 0.81 2.68 4.41
N CYS A 93 -0.01 3.64 4.85
CA CYS A 93 -0.05 4.98 4.24
C CYS A 93 1.30 5.68 4.37
N ALA A 94 1.95 5.59 5.54
CA ALA A 94 3.28 6.14 5.76
C ALA A 94 4.32 5.53 4.79
N LEU A 95 4.32 4.21 4.66
CA LEU A 95 5.20 3.49 3.73
C LEU A 95 4.99 3.92 2.28
N LEU A 96 3.73 4.03 1.84
CA LEU A 96 3.41 4.38 0.46
C LEU A 96 3.77 5.84 0.16
N ASP A 97 3.41 6.77 1.05
CA ASP A 97 3.77 8.19 0.93
C ASP A 97 5.29 8.35 0.82
N GLU A 98 6.05 7.71 1.71
CA GLU A 98 7.51 7.71 1.69
C GLU A 98 8.07 7.10 0.39
N THR A 99 7.53 5.96 -0.03
CA THR A 99 7.97 5.28 -1.25
C THR A 99 7.83 6.17 -2.47
N ILE A 100 6.74 6.93 -2.60
CA ILE A 100 6.52 7.83 -3.74
C ILE A 100 7.44 9.05 -3.66
N VAL A 101 7.52 9.68 -2.50
CA VAL A 101 8.25 10.94 -2.33
C VAL A 101 9.77 10.76 -2.47
N THR A 102 10.30 9.60 -2.11
CA THR A 102 11.75 9.31 -2.18
C THR A 102 12.23 8.77 -3.51
N GLN A 103 11.36 8.55 -4.51
CA GLN A 103 11.77 8.12 -5.83
C GLN A 103 12.69 9.15 -6.49
N GLN A 104 13.78 8.66 -7.09
CA GLN A 104 14.79 9.52 -7.71
C GLN A 104 14.64 9.60 -9.23
N ASP A 105 13.89 8.69 -9.83
CA ASP A 105 13.68 8.64 -11.27
C ASP A 105 12.78 9.80 -11.71
N PRO A 106 13.18 10.61 -12.72
CA PRO A 106 12.40 11.74 -13.22
C PRO A 106 10.99 11.37 -13.72
N SER A 107 10.75 10.12 -14.10
CA SER A 107 9.45 9.63 -14.50
C SER A 107 8.39 9.71 -13.38
N PHE A 108 8.81 9.73 -12.12
CA PHE A 108 7.94 9.90 -10.96
C PHE A 108 7.55 11.35 -10.66
N PHE A 109 8.17 12.33 -11.33
CA PHE A 109 8.00 13.75 -11.00
C PHE A 109 6.53 14.20 -11.00
N ASN A 110 5.75 13.77 -11.97
CA ASN A 110 4.33 14.11 -12.03
C ASN A 110 3.54 13.48 -10.86
N LEU A 111 3.78 12.22 -10.56
CA LEU A 111 3.16 11.54 -9.44
C LEU A 111 3.56 12.18 -8.10
N GLN A 112 4.83 12.50 -7.91
CA GLN A 112 5.35 13.15 -6.71
C GLN A 112 4.70 14.52 -6.47
N ASN A 113 4.64 15.37 -7.49
CA ASN A 113 4.02 16.69 -7.38
C ASN A 113 2.56 16.60 -6.98
N HIS A 114 1.83 15.68 -7.61
CA HIS A 114 0.43 15.42 -7.25
C HIS A 114 0.29 14.89 -5.81
N TRP A 115 1.18 13.99 -5.40
CA TRP A 115 1.16 13.36 -4.08
C TRP A 115 1.52 14.32 -2.95
N LEU A 116 2.49 15.21 -3.17
CA LEU A 116 2.93 16.21 -2.18
C LEU A 116 1.83 17.22 -1.81
N ILE A 117 0.90 17.50 -2.72
CA ILE A 117 -0.25 18.38 -2.43
C ILE A 117 -1.18 17.74 -1.41
N SER A 118 -1.37 16.43 -1.48
CA SER A 118 -2.34 15.72 -0.66
C SER A 118 -1.88 14.27 -0.41
N PRO A 119 -0.85 14.06 0.43
CA PRO A 119 -0.42 12.72 0.80
C PRO A 119 -1.52 11.96 1.55
N LEU A 120 -1.45 10.62 1.53
CA LEU A 120 -2.48 9.78 2.17
C LEU A 120 -2.62 10.05 3.66
N GLN A 121 -1.51 10.27 4.35
CA GLN A 121 -1.53 10.55 5.77
C GLN A 121 -2.27 11.84 6.09
N LEU A 122 -2.08 12.88 5.29
CA LEU A 122 -2.84 14.12 5.45
C LEU A 122 -4.33 13.89 5.14
N THR A 123 -4.61 13.21 4.03
CA THR A 123 -5.99 12.96 3.57
C THR A 123 -6.80 12.14 4.57
N LEU A 124 -6.20 11.11 5.15
CA LEU A 124 -6.91 10.12 5.98
C LEU A 124 -6.77 10.36 7.48
N PHE A 125 -5.69 10.99 7.92
CA PHE A 125 -5.37 11.15 9.35
C PHE A 125 -5.14 12.62 9.77
N GLY A 126 -5.25 13.56 8.84
CA GLY A 126 -5.11 15.00 9.11
C GLY A 126 -3.70 15.44 9.54
N SER A 127 -2.66 14.64 9.27
CA SER A 127 -1.29 14.92 9.69
C SER A 127 -0.27 14.51 8.65
N GLN A 128 0.69 15.39 8.39
CA GLN A 128 1.85 15.13 7.49
C GLN A 128 3.12 14.70 8.25
N LEU A 129 3.08 14.57 9.57
CA LEU A 129 4.25 14.23 10.40
C LEU A 129 4.56 12.72 10.35
N ALA A 130 4.56 12.16 9.16
CA ALA A 130 4.61 10.75 8.87
C ALA A 130 5.76 10.00 9.52
N GLY A 131 6.98 10.41 9.22
CA GLY A 131 8.17 9.70 9.67
C GLY A 131 8.31 9.71 11.19
N TYR A 132 8.04 10.83 11.82
CA TYR A 132 8.17 10.94 13.28
C TYR A 132 7.09 10.13 14.01
N ARG A 133 5.83 10.26 13.61
CA ARG A 133 4.71 9.55 14.24
C ARG A 133 4.72 8.05 13.98
N PHE A 134 5.27 7.60 12.87
CA PHE A 134 5.41 6.17 12.60
C PHE A 134 6.22 5.47 13.70
N PHE A 135 7.39 6.01 14.04
CA PHE A 135 8.24 5.44 15.09
C PHE A 135 7.65 5.64 16.49
N GLU A 136 7.00 6.76 16.75
CA GLU A 136 6.30 7.00 18.01
C GLU A 136 5.18 5.98 18.23
N PHE A 137 4.34 5.72 17.23
CA PHE A 137 3.30 4.70 17.30
C PHE A 137 3.89 3.29 17.42
N LEU A 138 4.95 3.00 16.69
CA LEU A 138 5.65 1.71 16.82
C LEU A 138 6.09 1.45 18.27
N GLU A 139 6.68 2.43 18.94
CA GLU A 139 7.09 2.28 20.35
C GLU A 139 5.89 2.11 21.29
N LEU A 140 4.81 2.85 21.08
CA LEU A 140 3.57 2.70 21.87
C LEU A 140 2.96 1.29 21.68
N ILE A 141 2.94 0.77 20.45
CA ILE A 141 2.43 -0.58 20.15
C ILE A 141 3.34 -1.64 20.78
N ARG A 142 4.65 -1.49 20.68
CA ARG A 142 5.63 -2.40 21.29
C ARG A 142 5.48 -2.46 22.81
N ALA A 143 5.23 -1.34 23.47
CA ALA A 143 5.03 -1.28 24.91
C ALA A 143 3.82 -2.10 25.39
N ARG A 144 2.80 -2.29 24.55
CA ARG A 144 1.60 -3.11 24.84
C ARG A 144 1.77 -4.59 24.51
N GLY A 145 2.86 -4.97 23.82
CA GLY A 145 3.27 -6.34 23.61
C GLY A 145 2.26 -7.19 22.81
N LYS A 146 1.96 -8.39 23.31
CA LYS A 146 1.16 -9.41 22.61
C LYS A 146 -0.26 -8.95 22.24
N GLU A 147 -0.85 -8.01 22.97
CA GLU A 147 -2.19 -7.48 22.68
C GLU A 147 -2.27 -6.76 21.35
N ARG A 148 -1.13 -6.25 20.86
CA ARG A 148 -1.02 -5.48 19.63
C ARG A 148 -0.19 -6.18 18.53
N LEU A 149 -0.08 -7.52 18.61
CA LEU A 149 0.73 -8.30 17.68
C LEU A 149 0.34 -8.08 16.22
N ALA A 150 -0.96 -8.00 15.93
CA ALA A 150 -1.47 -7.79 14.57
C ALA A 150 -0.97 -6.47 13.96
N SER A 151 -0.95 -5.39 14.74
CA SER A 151 -0.37 -4.10 14.32
C SER A 151 1.14 -4.18 14.18
N LEU A 152 1.83 -4.83 15.13
CA LEU A 152 3.30 -4.98 15.08
C LEU A 152 3.76 -5.70 13.83
N GLU A 153 3.05 -6.72 13.38
CA GLU A 153 3.35 -7.44 12.14
C GLU A 153 3.32 -6.50 10.93
N VAL A 154 2.29 -5.66 10.81
CA VAL A 154 2.18 -4.68 9.71
C VAL A 154 3.31 -3.66 9.78
N TYR A 155 3.59 -3.09 10.97
CA TYR A 155 4.70 -2.16 11.16
C TYR A 155 6.05 -2.77 10.78
N HIS A 156 6.26 -4.05 11.12
CA HIS A 156 7.47 -4.77 10.72
C HIS A 156 7.63 -4.87 9.20
N TYR A 157 6.55 -5.11 8.47
CA TYR A 157 6.57 -5.12 7.00
C TYR A 157 6.77 -3.73 6.38
N CYS A 158 6.45 -2.68 7.11
CA CYS A 158 6.62 -1.29 6.64
C CYS A 158 8.02 -0.72 6.93
N LEU A 159 8.82 -1.37 7.75
CA LEU A 159 10.20 -0.97 8.04
C LEU A 159 11.15 -1.35 6.90
#